data_00b899d6b20d50aea401ce5982650c5c
#
_entry.id   00b899d6b20d50aea401ce5982650c5c
#
_cell.length_a   1.000
_cell.length_b   1.000
_cell.length_c   1.000
_cell.angle_alpha   90.00
_cell.angle_beta   90.00
_cell.angle_gamma   90.00
#
_symmetry.space_group_name_H-M   'P 1'
#
loop_
_entity.id
_entity.type
_entity.pdbx_description
1 polymer ?
#
loop_
_entity_poly.entity_id
_entity_poly.type
_entity_poly.pdbx_seq_one_letter_code
_entity_poly.pdbx_strand_id
1 'polypeptide(L)'
;MDLETIINKYSKKYLTIFIFSAIISFLMLVPGWYSMQVYDRVLTSHDITTLFGLLLIAVFLYIINGLIERYRGLLLIEVSEKLENDLSPIIYNNIVTPTQHNQNDKTNYVNDLNILKQFLSGHVIISILDAPWIFISLGLIFIIHYDLGFLALGSCLTLTFLVF
;
A
#
# COMPACT_ATOMS: atom_id res chain seq x y z
N MET A 1 29.80 -4.14 5.28
CA MET A 1 28.69 -4.70 4.50
C MET A 1 28.09 -3.52 3.73
N ASP A 2 28.23 -3.52 2.42
CA ASP A 2 27.92 -2.33 1.61
C ASP A 2 26.41 -2.15 1.49
N LEU A 3 25.95 -0.90 1.53
CA LEU A 3 24.53 -0.54 1.40
C LEU A 3 23.89 -1.16 0.15
N GLU A 4 24.66 -1.29 -0.94
CA GLU A 4 24.20 -1.95 -2.17
C GLU A 4 23.82 -3.42 -1.99
N THR A 5 24.56 -4.17 -1.17
CA THR A 5 24.27 -5.59 -0.88
C THR A 5 23.00 -5.73 -0.04
N ILE A 6 22.73 -4.78 0.86
CA ILE A 6 21.50 -4.76 1.67
C ILE A 6 20.30 -4.45 0.76
N ILE A 7 20.38 -3.44 -0.08
CA ILE A 7 19.33 -3.06 -1.01
C ILE A 7 18.98 -4.22 -1.97
N ASN A 8 19.97 -4.88 -2.51
CA ASN A 8 19.77 -5.98 -3.46
C ASN A 8 19.17 -7.24 -2.79
N LYS A 9 19.50 -7.48 -1.53
CA LYS A 9 18.96 -8.58 -0.71
C LYS A 9 17.44 -8.45 -0.50
N TYR A 10 16.96 -7.22 -0.33
CA TYR A 10 15.54 -6.94 -0.07
C TYR A 10 14.73 -6.58 -1.33
N SER A 11 15.38 -6.31 -2.47
CA SER A 11 14.71 -5.89 -3.71
C SER A 11 13.63 -6.88 -4.18
N LYS A 12 13.89 -8.19 -4.05
CA LYS A 12 12.90 -9.23 -4.41
C LYS A 12 11.64 -9.17 -3.54
N LYS A 13 11.78 -8.86 -2.26
CA LYS A 13 10.63 -8.75 -1.34
C LYS A 13 9.82 -7.48 -1.63
N TYR A 14 10.49 -6.36 -1.89
CA TYR A 14 9.82 -5.14 -2.33
C TYR A 14 9.09 -5.32 -3.65
N LEU A 15 9.65 -6.07 -4.60
CA LEU A 15 8.98 -6.42 -5.84
C LEU A 15 7.71 -7.25 -5.60
N THR A 16 7.76 -8.21 -4.68
CA THR A 16 6.58 -9.01 -4.30
C THR A 16 5.49 -8.13 -3.67
N ILE A 17 5.86 -7.21 -2.78
CA ILE A 17 4.93 -6.25 -2.16
C ILE A 17 4.31 -5.36 -3.24
N PHE A 18 5.10 -4.89 -4.20
CA PHE A 18 4.63 -4.07 -5.32
C PHE A 18 3.64 -4.82 -6.22
N ILE A 19 3.88 -6.11 -6.49
CA ILE A 19 2.93 -6.95 -7.25
C ILE A 19 1.62 -7.13 -6.46
N PHE A 20 1.69 -7.34 -5.14
CA PHE A 20 0.49 -7.41 -4.31
C PHE A 20 -0.28 -6.08 -4.30
N SER A 21 0.40 -4.95 -4.27
CA SER A 21 -0.22 -3.63 -4.44
C SER A 21 -0.98 -3.53 -5.76
N ALA A 22 -0.41 -4.05 -6.86
CA ALA A 22 -1.11 -4.12 -8.14
C ALA A 22 -2.42 -4.90 -8.05
N ILE A 23 -2.35 -6.11 -7.51
CA ILE A 23 -3.53 -6.99 -7.38
C ILE A 23 -4.61 -6.35 -6.52
N ILE A 24 -4.23 -5.76 -5.37
CA ILE A 24 -5.16 -5.06 -4.48
C ILE A 24 -5.83 -3.89 -5.21
N SER A 25 -5.06 -3.08 -5.95
CA SER A 25 -5.59 -1.94 -6.71
C SER A 25 -6.61 -2.37 -7.78
N PHE A 26 -6.37 -3.49 -8.46
CA PHE A 26 -7.35 -4.06 -9.39
C PHE A 26 -8.59 -4.58 -8.66
N LEU A 27 -8.44 -5.24 -7.51
CA LEU A 27 -9.56 -5.72 -6.71
C LEU A 27 -10.40 -4.57 -6.13
N MET A 28 -9.82 -3.41 -5.90
CA MET A 28 -10.55 -2.20 -5.49
C MET A 28 -11.57 -1.70 -6.54
N LEU A 29 -11.47 -2.14 -7.80
CA LEU A 29 -12.46 -1.81 -8.83
C LEU A 29 -13.71 -2.71 -8.76
N VAL A 30 -13.65 -3.82 -8.04
CA VAL A 30 -14.76 -4.79 -7.91
C VAL A 30 -16.06 -4.15 -7.43
N PRO A 31 -16.11 -3.28 -6.41
CA PRO A 31 -17.35 -2.64 -5.97
C PRO A 31 -18.02 -1.81 -7.07
N GLY A 32 -17.23 -1.07 -7.84
CA GLY A 32 -17.73 -0.26 -8.95
C GLY A 32 -18.34 -1.16 -10.04
N TRP A 33 -17.63 -2.22 -10.40
CA TRP A 33 -18.11 -3.17 -11.41
C TRP A 33 -19.34 -3.95 -10.94
N TYR A 34 -19.34 -4.36 -9.67
CA TYR A 34 -20.52 -5.00 -9.06
C TYR A 34 -21.76 -4.08 -9.14
N SER A 35 -21.62 -2.82 -8.74
CA SER A 35 -22.69 -1.83 -8.79
C SER A 35 -23.25 -1.67 -10.21
N MET A 36 -22.35 -1.55 -11.21
CA MET A 36 -22.75 -1.45 -12.61
C MET A 36 -23.55 -2.68 -13.07
N GLN A 37 -23.10 -3.89 -12.74
CA GLN A 37 -23.82 -5.12 -13.10
C GLN A 37 -25.18 -5.23 -12.40
N VAL A 38 -25.29 -4.77 -11.16
CA VAL A 38 -26.57 -4.74 -10.44
C VAL A 38 -27.54 -3.77 -11.12
N TYR A 39 -27.10 -2.58 -11.50
CA TYR A 39 -27.94 -1.59 -12.20
C TYR A 39 -28.38 -2.09 -13.58
N ASP A 40 -27.45 -2.63 -14.37
CA ASP A 40 -27.73 -3.00 -15.77
C ASP A 40 -28.54 -4.30 -15.90
N ARG A 41 -28.32 -5.27 -15.03
CA ARG A 41 -28.92 -6.59 -15.13
C ARG A 41 -30.00 -6.85 -14.11
N VAL A 42 -29.72 -6.62 -12.82
CA VAL A 42 -30.64 -7.02 -11.76
C VAL A 42 -31.86 -6.09 -11.69
N LEU A 43 -31.65 -4.77 -11.75
CA LEU A 43 -32.74 -3.80 -11.71
C LEU A 43 -33.65 -3.86 -12.94
N THR A 44 -33.08 -4.18 -14.11
CA THR A 44 -33.87 -4.29 -15.35
C THR A 44 -34.63 -5.60 -15.46
N SER A 45 -34.06 -6.73 -14.98
CA SER A 45 -34.67 -8.06 -15.08
C SER A 45 -35.47 -8.46 -13.84
N HIS A 46 -35.32 -7.76 -12.71
CA HIS A 46 -35.86 -8.15 -11.39
C HIS A 46 -35.49 -9.58 -10.97
N ASP A 47 -34.36 -10.11 -11.49
CA ASP A 47 -33.94 -11.47 -11.22
C ASP A 47 -33.07 -11.55 -9.95
N ILE A 48 -33.68 -12.07 -8.88
CA ILE A 48 -33.05 -12.28 -7.58
C ILE A 48 -31.91 -13.32 -7.68
N THR A 49 -32.02 -14.30 -8.55
CA THR A 49 -31.00 -15.34 -8.72
C THR A 49 -29.69 -14.77 -9.21
N THR A 50 -29.75 -13.87 -10.19
CA THR A 50 -28.58 -13.13 -10.71
C THR A 50 -27.96 -12.24 -9.63
N LEU A 51 -28.77 -11.60 -8.78
CA LEU A 51 -28.27 -10.80 -7.65
C LEU A 51 -27.46 -11.65 -6.67
N PHE A 52 -27.99 -12.82 -6.27
CA PHE A 52 -27.28 -13.73 -5.36
C PHE A 52 -25.97 -14.24 -5.97
N GLY A 53 -25.95 -14.58 -7.25
CA GLY A 53 -24.72 -14.98 -7.95
C GLY A 53 -23.65 -13.90 -7.94
N LEU A 54 -24.01 -12.66 -8.28
CA LEU A 54 -23.12 -11.51 -8.27
C LEU A 54 -22.60 -11.19 -6.84
N LEU A 55 -23.50 -11.26 -5.84
CA LEU A 55 -23.13 -11.05 -4.45
C LEU A 55 -22.08 -12.06 -3.98
N LEU A 56 -22.29 -13.34 -4.30
CA LEU A 56 -21.37 -14.41 -3.91
C LEU A 56 -19.99 -14.21 -4.51
N ILE A 57 -19.92 -13.85 -5.79
CA ILE A 57 -18.65 -13.51 -6.47
C ILE A 57 -17.99 -12.31 -5.81
N ALA A 58 -18.74 -11.23 -5.53
CA ALA A 58 -18.20 -10.05 -4.90
C ALA A 58 -17.63 -10.34 -3.50
N VAL A 59 -18.38 -11.08 -2.67
CA VAL A 59 -17.93 -11.49 -1.34
C VAL A 59 -16.65 -12.33 -1.42
N PHE A 60 -16.58 -13.28 -2.36
CA PHE A 60 -15.40 -14.12 -2.56
C PHE A 60 -14.16 -13.25 -2.94
N LEU A 61 -14.34 -12.30 -3.85
CA LEU A 61 -13.26 -11.38 -4.24
C LEU A 61 -12.82 -10.46 -3.08
N TYR A 62 -13.76 -10.02 -2.23
CA TYR A 62 -13.43 -9.24 -1.03
C TYR A 62 -12.64 -10.05 0.00
N ILE A 63 -12.97 -11.32 0.19
CA ILE A 63 -12.21 -12.21 1.07
C ILE A 63 -10.77 -12.35 0.55
N ILE A 64 -10.61 -12.59 -0.75
CA ILE A 64 -9.28 -12.66 -1.38
C ILE A 64 -8.52 -11.34 -1.19
N ASN A 65 -9.16 -10.22 -1.41
CA ASN A 65 -8.54 -8.89 -1.22
C ASN A 65 -8.03 -8.72 0.21
N GLY A 66 -8.85 -9.00 1.21
CA GLY A 66 -8.46 -8.91 2.62
C GLY A 66 -7.30 -9.85 2.99
N LEU A 67 -7.27 -11.07 2.42
CA LEU A 67 -6.16 -11.99 2.63
C LEU A 67 -4.85 -11.47 2.04
N ILE A 68 -4.88 -10.97 0.81
CA ILE A 68 -3.69 -10.41 0.14
C ILE A 68 -3.19 -9.17 0.89
N GLU A 69 -4.09 -8.29 1.32
CA GLU A 69 -3.75 -7.09 2.09
C GLU A 69 -3.08 -7.45 3.42
N ARG A 70 -3.62 -8.44 4.13
CA ARG A 70 -3.01 -8.95 5.37
C ARG A 70 -1.62 -9.54 5.12
N TYR A 71 -1.47 -10.34 4.06
CA TYR A 71 -0.17 -10.94 3.69
C TYR A 71 0.86 -9.87 3.32
N ARG A 72 0.46 -8.84 2.58
CA ARG A 72 1.30 -7.68 2.25
C ARG A 72 1.78 -6.96 3.51
N GLY A 73 0.89 -6.73 4.46
CA GLY A 73 1.25 -6.12 5.75
C GLY A 73 2.27 -6.94 6.55
N LEU A 74 2.08 -8.26 6.63
CA LEU A 74 3.03 -9.15 7.30
C LEU A 74 4.40 -9.17 6.63
N LEU A 75 4.46 -9.20 5.31
CA LEU A 75 5.72 -9.12 4.56
C LEU A 75 6.46 -7.80 4.81
N LEU A 76 5.73 -6.70 4.91
CA LEU A 76 6.33 -5.39 5.18
C LEU A 76 6.94 -5.35 6.59
N ILE A 77 6.25 -5.87 7.60
CA ILE A 77 6.76 -5.98 8.97
C ILE A 77 8.04 -6.85 8.98
N GLU A 78 8.01 -7.99 8.33
CA GLU A 78 9.19 -8.89 8.25
C GLU A 78 10.40 -8.21 7.60
N VAL A 79 10.17 -7.43 6.53
CA VAL A 79 11.24 -6.68 5.86
C VAL A 79 11.80 -5.60 6.76
N SER A 80 10.93 -4.87 7.47
CA SER A 80 11.32 -3.80 8.38
C SER A 80 12.15 -4.31 9.56
N GLU A 81 11.74 -5.41 10.19
CA GLU A 81 12.48 -6.04 11.29
C GLU A 81 13.86 -6.53 10.85
N LYS A 82 13.95 -7.15 9.68
CA LYS A 82 15.24 -7.60 9.15
C LYS A 82 16.15 -6.44 8.80
N LEU A 83 15.61 -5.38 8.23
CA LEU A 83 16.36 -4.17 7.90
C LEU A 83 16.89 -3.49 9.17
N GLU A 84 16.07 -3.42 10.23
CA GLU A 84 16.50 -2.93 11.54
C GLU A 84 17.64 -3.76 12.11
N ASN A 85 17.52 -5.07 12.10
CA ASN A 85 18.55 -5.97 12.62
C ASN A 85 19.88 -5.87 11.84
N ASP A 86 19.81 -5.66 10.52
CA ASP A 86 21.00 -5.48 9.68
C ASP A 86 21.64 -4.08 9.84
N LEU A 87 20.84 -3.03 10.11
CA LEU A 87 21.30 -1.64 10.27
C LEU A 87 21.75 -1.31 11.71
N SER A 88 21.11 -1.91 12.71
CA SER A 88 21.38 -1.65 14.13
C SER A 88 22.86 -1.76 14.51
N PRO A 89 23.61 -2.82 14.13
CA PRO A 89 25.03 -2.96 14.47
C PRO A 89 25.91 -1.95 13.76
N ILE A 90 25.55 -1.53 12.54
CA ILE A 90 26.32 -0.53 11.78
C ILE A 90 26.21 0.83 12.46
N ILE A 91 25.00 1.21 12.87
CA ILE A 91 24.73 2.46 13.55
C ILE A 91 25.37 2.45 14.95
N TYR A 92 25.24 1.33 15.67
CA TYR A 92 25.84 1.17 17.01
C TYR A 92 27.37 1.30 16.98
N ASN A 93 28.05 0.71 16.03
CA ASN A 93 29.49 0.82 15.89
C ASN A 93 29.95 2.26 15.57
N ASN A 94 29.18 3.00 14.81
CA ASN A 94 29.47 4.41 14.49
C ASN A 94 29.22 5.35 15.69
N ILE A 95 28.34 4.96 16.62
CA ILE A 95 28.06 5.73 17.84
C ILE A 95 29.10 5.45 18.95
N VAL A 96 29.64 4.22 18.99
CA VAL A 96 30.58 3.77 20.04
C VAL A 96 32.02 4.18 19.76
N THR A 97 32.39 4.58 18.54
CA THR A 97 33.69 5.21 18.27
C THR A 97 33.82 6.51 19.08
N PRO A 98 34.86 6.63 19.95
CA PRO A 98 34.91 7.67 20.99
C PRO A 98 35.38 8.99 20.42
N THR A 99 34.52 9.72 19.76
CA THR A 99 34.71 11.12 19.51
C THR A 99 33.59 11.85 20.26
N GLN A 100 33.95 12.40 21.44
CA GLN A 100 33.22 13.37 22.26
C GLN A 100 31.80 13.73 21.80
N HIS A 101 30.80 12.90 22.16
CA HIS A 101 29.42 13.28 21.97
C HIS A 101 28.62 13.11 23.27
N ASN A 102 27.90 14.17 23.63
CA ASN A 102 27.04 14.29 24.81
C ASN A 102 26.02 13.15 24.91
N GLN A 103 25.66 12.78 26.13
CA GLN A 103 24.60 11.76 26.40
C GLN A 103 23.25 12.07 25.72
N ASN A 104 22.97 13.33 25.41
CA ASN A 104 21.78 13.74 24.67
C ASN A 104 21.75 13.22 23.23
N ASP A 105 22.90 13.06 22.58
CA ASP A 105 22.97 12.58 21.20
C ASP A 105 22.61 11.10 21.12
N LYS A 106 22.98 10.28 22.12
CA LYS A 106 22.64 8.85 22.15
C LYS A 106 21.12 8.59 22.20
N THR A 107 20.40 9.43 22.92
CA THR A 107 18.95 9.34 23.02
C THR A 107 18.27 9.73 21.71
N ASN A 108 18.84 10.71 21.00
CA ASN A 108 18.36 11.15 19.69
C ASN A 108 18.54 10.05 18.63
N TYR A 109 19.67 9.34 18.59
CA TYR A 109 19.91 8.26 17.61
C TYR A 109 18.95 7.07 17.78
N VAL A 110 18.64 6.67 19.05
CA VAL A 110 17.68 5.62 19.30
C VAL A 110 16.27 6.04 18.86
N ASN A 111 15.95 7.30 19.05
CA ASN A 111 14.68 7.88 18.63
C ASN A 111 14.59 7.95 17.10
N ASP A 112 15.66 8.34 16.43
CA ASP A 112 15.75 8.38 14.95
C ASP A 112 15.62 6.98 14.34
N LEU A 113 16.20 5.94 14.97
CA LEU A 113 16.00 4.54 14.56
C LEU A 113 14.55 4.09 14.69
N ASN A 114 13.88 4.47 15.78
CA ASN A 114 12.47 4.14 15.96
C ASN A 114 11.59 4.86 14.94
N ILE A 115 11.90 6.11 14.61
CA ILE A 115 11.20 6.87 13.56
C ILE A 115 11.40 6.20 12.19
N LEU A 116 12.64 5.80 11.86
CA LEU A 116 12.95 5.07 10.62
C LEU A 116 12.20 3.73 10.54
N LYS A 117 12.18 2.98 11.64
CA LYS A 117 11.42 1.72 11.74
C LYS A 117 9.93 1.96 11.51
N GLN A 118 9.36 2.94 12.20
CA GLN A 118 7.95 3.29 12.07
C GLN A 118 7.61 3.77 10.66
N PHE A 119 8.53 4.48 10.00
CA PHE A 119 8.39 4.88 8.61
C PHE A 119 8.43 3.68 7.66
N LEU A 120 9.41 2.77 7.83
CA LEU A 120 9.62 1.60 6.97
C LEU A 120 8.56 0.51 7.16
N SER A 121 8.03 0.34 8.37
CA SER A 121 6.95 -0.61 8.67
C SER A 121 5.56 0.01 8.58
N GLY A 122 5.47 1.32 8.39
CA GLY A 122 4.24 2.09 8.46
C GLY A 122 3.44 2.15 7.16
N HIS A 123 2.23 2.68 7.30
CA HIS A 123 1.30 2.97 6.21
C HIS A 123 1.90 3.86 5.10
N VAL A 124 2.92 4.66 5.43
CA VAL A 124 3.57 5.60 4.50
C VAL A 124 4.22 4.85 3.32
N ILE A 125 4.95 3.78 3.60
CA ILE A 125 5.59 2.98 2.53
C ILE A 125 4.54 2.27 1.66
N ILE A 126 3.46 1.79 2.26
CA ILE A 126 2.33 1.22 1.53
C ILE A 126 1.75 2.25 0.58
N SER A 127 1.49 3.46 1.07
CA SER A 127 0.94 4.56 0.25
C SER A 127 1.85 4.94 -0.91
N ILE A 128 3.17 4.95 -0.70
CA ILE A 128 4.15 5.23 -1.77
C ILE A 128 4.14 4.11 -2.83
N LEU A 129 4.04 2.85 -2.41
CA LEU A 129 3.97 1.71 -3.33
C LEU A 129 2.62 1.62 -4.07
N ASP A 130 1.55 2.10 -3.46
CA ASP A 130 0.22 2.17 -4.06
C ASP A 130 0.04 3.38 -4.99
N ALA A 131 0.82 4.46 -4.81
CA ALA A 131 0.71 5.69 -5.59
C ALA A 131 0.75 5.47 -7.13
N PRO A 132 1.63 4.65 -7.72
CA PRO A 132 1.62 4.40 -9.16
C PRO A 132 0.31 3.78 -9.65
N TRP A 133 -0.32 2.94 -8.84
CA TRP A 133 -1.56 2.24 -9.18
C TRP A 133 -2.78 3.16 -9.15
N ILE A 134 -2.74 4.24 -8.35
CA ILE A 134 -3.80 5.27 -8.33
C ILE A 134 -3.91 5.93 -9.70
N PHE A 135 -2.77 6.27 -10.32
CA PHE A 135 -2.77 6.87 -11.66
C PHE A 135 -3.31 5.91 -12.73
N ILE A 136 -2.99 4.61 -12.63
CA ILE A 136 -3.49 3.59 -13.55
C ILE A 136 -5.00 3.41 -13.37
N SER A 137 -5.48 3.35 -12.13
CA SER A 137 -6.92 3.25 -11.82
C SER A 137 -7.69 4.46 -12.30
N LEU A 138 -7.14 5.66 -12.14
CA LEU A 138 -7.73 6.90 -12.66
C LEU A 138 -7.81 6.87 -14.19
N GLY A 139 -6.74 6.42 -14.86
CA GLY A 139 -6.73 6.24 -16.31
C GLY A 139 -7.80 5.26 -16.82
N LEU A 140 -8.01 4.16 -16.08
CA LEU A 140 -9.07 3.19 -16.39
C LEU A 140 -10.47 3.82 -16.30
N ILE A 141 -10.72 4.65 -15.27
CA ILE A 141 -12.00 5.35 -15.12
C ILE A 141 -12.24 6.29 -16.31
N PHE A 142 -11.20 6.99 -16.79
CA PHE A 142 -11.30 7.84 -17.98
C PHE A 142 -11.63 7.07 -19.27
N ILE A 143 -11.10 5.86 -19.40
CA ILE A 143 -11.38 4.99 -20.56
C ILE A 143 -12.82 4.49 -20.55
N ILE A 144 -13.37 4.19 -19.36
CA ILE A 144 -14.74 3.69 -19.20
C ILE A 144 -15.75 4.83 -19.43
N HIS A 145 -15.55 5.97 -18.79
CA HIS A 145 -16.44 7.11 -18.92
C HIS A 145 -15.69 8.43 -18.64
N TYR A 146 -15.65 9.30 -19.64
CA TYR A 146 -14.89 10.55 -19.59
C TYR A 146 -15.35 11.49 -18.48
N ASP A 147 -16.67 11.65 -18.29
CA ASP A 147 -17.25 12.52 -17.27
C ASP A 147 -16.95 12.03 -15.84
N LEU A 148 -16.96 10.71 -15.64
CA LEU A 148 -16.61 10.11 -14.34
C LEU A 148 -15.14 10.32 -14.01
N GLY A 149 -14.25 10.33 -15.02
CA GLY A 149 -12.84 10.64 -14.85
C GLY A 149 -12.60 12.06 -14.33
N PHE A 150 -13.31 13.05 -14.89
CA PHE A 150 -13.24 14.43 -14.40
C PHE A 150 -13.80 14.59 -12.99
N LEU A 151 -14.89 13.91 -12.68
CA LEU A 151 -15.49 13.93 -11.34
C LEU A 151 -14.54 13.31 -10.31
N ALA A 152 -13.85 12.20 -10.65
CA ALA A 152 -12.84 11.57 -9.82
C ALA A 152 -11.63 12.48 -9.58
N LEU A 153 -11.13 13.14 -10.62
CA LEU A 153 -10.07 14.15 -10.50
C LEU A 153 -10.49 15.33 -9.62
N GLY A 154 -11.67 15.87 -9.84
CA GLY A 154 -12.21 16.98 -9.05
C GLY A 154 -12.34 16.62 -7.56
N SER A 155 -12.82 15.41 -7.25
CA SER A 155 -12.91 14.93 -5.87
C SER A 155 -11.52 14.74 -5.22
N CYS A 156 -10.54 14.24 -5.97
CA CYS A 156 -9.17 14.09 -5.49
C CYS A 156 -8.53 15.46 -5.17
N LEU A 157 -8.71 16.44 -6.03
CA LEU A 157 -8.22 17.82 -5.82
C LEU A 157 -8.88 18.51 -4.63
N THR A 158 -10.21 18.35 -4.49
CA THR A 158 -10.94 18.94 -3.35
C THR A 158 -10.51 18.32 -2.03
N LEU A 159 -10.33 17.01 -1.97
CA LEU A 159 -9.82 16.34 -0.76
C LEU A 159 -8.38 16.79 -0.42
N THR A 160 -7.51 16.90 -1.42
CA THR A 160 -6.14 17.40 -1.21
C THR A 160 -6.15 18.83 -0.67
N PHE A 161 -6.99 19.70 -1.21
CA PHE A 161 -7.14 21.08 -0.76
C PHE A 161 -7.71 21.19 0.67
N LEU A 162 -8.56 20.26 1.07
CA LEU A 162 -9.20 20.26 2.40
C LEU A 162 -8.24 19.74 3.49
N VAL A 163 -7.24 18.93 3.12
CA VAL A 163 -6.22 18.38 4.04
C VAL A 163 -5.06 19.37 4.25
N PHE A 164 -4.80 20.26 3.30
CA PHE A 164 -3.79 21.33 3.41
C PHE A 164 -4.37 22.62 3.95
#